data_b53c88ec3ea81599b703df5ad754be52
#
_entry.id   b53c88ec3ea81599b703df5ad754be52
#
_cell.length_a   1.000
_cell.length_b   1.000
_cell.length_c   1.000
_cell.angle_alpha   90.00
_cell.angle_beta   90.00
_cell.angle_gamma   90.00
#
_symmetry.space_group_name_H-M   'P 1'
#
loop_
_entity.id
_entity.type
_entity.pdbx_description
1 polymer ?
#
loop_
_entity_poly.entity_id
_entity_poly.type
_entity_poly.pdbx_seq_one_letter_code
_entity_poly.pdbx_strand_id
1 'polypeptide(L)'
;MLLMPRLLILHVVPLDELERNPSALHNTNFKKQQRKTMLKGGKPKECDYCWNVEEANPDAFSDRIMKSGEAWAFPYFDKIKRSDPGENTNPSYVEVSFSNQCNMSCGYCDVKSSSNWQSEIKKHGHYPTSGMYNNTEWMERDGIVPIPHRDHNPYREAFWKWWPSLYPTLHTFRITGGEPILSKDTFKVLDYIIDNPKLNPMLEMSVNTNLCAPQDMVEEFIDKVKYITEKGLVWNFALFTSIESWGKHAEYMRDGMDTERFWNNLDMFLTKCQKPEATIMATYNLTSVPTYDKVIKRVFEMKKKHYNGQRYRHYAVILDTAYLRHPEFLQIRLLSTYWIDKIRQDVKLMESLSEEKYTHIYGHGHGGYYDFEREKLRRVLDWVDAPLEDIKWLMKMRRDFVLFIDEFDKRRGKNFLNTFPEMEEFYNSCKKLI
;
A
#
# COMPACT_ATOMS: atom_id res chain seq x y z
N MET A 1 0.97 -3.23 -1.64
CA MET A 1 1.91 -2.25 -2.27
C MET A 1 2.71 -3.01 -3.30
N LEU A 2 2.41 -2.83 -4.57
CA LEU A 2 3.18 -3.43 -5.65
C LEU A 2 4.55 -2.76 -5.66
N LEU A 3 5.56 -3.47 -5.20
CA LEU A 3 6.96 -3.13 -5.40
C LEU A 3 7.23 -3.18 -6.91
N MET A 4 7.20 -2.02 -7.53
CA MET A 4 7.76 -1.89 -8.86
C MET A 4 9.26 -2.17 -8.77
N PRO A 5 9.79 -3.15 -9.51
CA PRO A 5 11.23 -3.30 -9.62
C PRO A 5 11.83 -2.03 -10.24
N ARG A 6 13.10 -1.79 -9.97
CA ARG A 6 13.94 -0.63 -10.34
C ARG A 6 13.94 -0.20 -11.82
N LEU A 7 13.05 -0.71 -12.68
CA LEU A 7 13.08 -0.54 -14.14
C LEU A 7 11.73 -0.20 -14.79
N LEU A 8 10.77 0.33 -14.02
CA LEU A 8 9.83 1.18 -14.72
C LEU A 8 10.54 2.52 -14.94
N ILE A 9 11.04 2.72 -16.14
CA ILE A 9 11.28 4.06 -16.66
C ILE A 9 9.92 4.74 -16.54
N LEU A 10 9.76 5.53 -15.46
CA LEU A 10 8.58 6.35 -15.27
C LEU A 10 8.57 7.29 -16.46
N HIS A 11 7.79 6.94 -17.47
CA HIS A 11 7.62 7.81 -18.62
C HIS A 11 6.84 9.04 -18.11
N VAL A 12 7.59 10.09 -17.84
CA VAL A 12 7.02 11.38 -17.45
C VAL A 12 6.11 11.82 -18.59
N VAL A 13 4.85 12.06 -18.30
CA VAL A 13 3.91 12.56 -19.32
C VAL A 13 4.38 13.93 -19.78
N PRO A 14 4.69 14.13 -21.07
CA PRO A 14 5.14 15.42 -21.57
C PRO A 14 4.07 16.50 -21.36
N LEU A 15 4.48 17.65 -20.85
CA LEU A 15 3.54 18.74 -20.52
C LEU A 15 2.82 19.25 -21.77
N ASP A 16 3.50 19.31 -22.90
CA ASP A 16 2.91 19.73 -24.18
C ASP A 16 1.84 18.76 -24.70
N GLU A 17 1.99 17.45 -24.46
CA GLU A 17 0.92 16.47 -24.75
C GLU A 17 -0.25 16.65 -23.77
N LEU A 18 0.05 16.91 -22.50
CA LEU A 18 -0.95 17.06 -21.45
C LEU A 18 -1.82 18.32 -21.65
N GLU A 19 -1.22 19.43 -22.06
CA GLU A 19 -1.93 20.68 -22.36
C GLU A 19 -2.91 20.52 -23.52
N ARG A 20 -2.49 19.79 -24.56
CA ARG A 20 -3.34 19.50 -25.73
C ARG A 20 -4.41 18.45 -25.48
N ASN A 21 -4.11 17.49 -24.60
CA ASN A 21 -4.98 16.35 -24.30
C ASN A 21 -4.87 15.97 -22.83
N PRO A 22 -5.82 16.39 -21.97
CA PRO A 22 -5.82 16.01 -20.54
C PRO A 22 -5.81 14.50 -20.32
N SER A 23 -6.38 13.70 -21.23
CA SER A 23 -6.33 12.25 -21.14
C SER A 23 -4.93 11.67 -21.46
N ALA A 24 -3.95 12.48 -21.83
CA ALA A 24 -2.56 12.07 -22.02
C ALA A 24 -1.95 11.48 -20.72
N LEU A 25 -2.52 11.72 -19.56
CA LEU A 25 -2.19 10.96 -18.35
C LEU A 25 -2.20 9.43 -18.58
N HIS A 26 -3.07 8.96 -19.49
CA HIS A 26 -3.15 7.57 -19.94
C HIS A 26 -2.84 7.37 -21.43
N ASN A 27 -2.97 8.40 -22.26
CA ASN A 27 -2.98 8.33 -23.72
C ASN A 27 -1.85 9.11 -24.37
N THR A 28 -0.61 9.07 -23.81
CA THR A 28 0.56 9.62 -24.49
C THR A 28 0.85 8.90 -25.80
N ASN A 29 1.51 9.57 -26.75
CA ASN A 29 1.97 8.94 -27.99
C ASN A 29 2.84 7.71 -27.70
N PHE A 30 3.68 7.78 -26.68
CA PHE A 30 4.46 6.64 -26.22
C PHE A 30 3.56 5.44 -25.82
N LYS A 31 2.57 5.64 -24.92
CA LYS A 31 1.67 4.57 -24.48
C LYS A 31 0.83 3.99 -25.63
N LYS A 32 0.43 4.82 -26.57
CA LYS A 32 -0.27 4.38 -27.80
C LYS A 32 0.63 3.48 -28.64
N GLN A 33 1.89 3.82 -28.78
CA GLN A 33 2.88 2.99 -29.51
C GLN A 33 3.09 1.64 -28.79
N GLN A 34 3.18 1.63 -27.44
CA GLN A 34 3.30 0.37 -26.69
C GLN A 34 2.06 -0.52 -26.88
N ARG A 35 0.84 0.05 -26.83
CA ARG A 35 -0.39 -0.70 -27.13
C ARG A 35 -0.36 -1.30 -28.54
N LYS A 36 0.06 -0.53 -29.54
CA LYS A 36 0.21 -1.01 -30.92
C LYS A 36 1.20 -2.16 -31.02
N THR A 37 2.33 -2.09 -30.32
CA THR A 37 3.33 -3.15 -30.27
C THR A 37 2.74 -4.42 -29.66
N MET A 38 2.05 -4.33 -28.52
CA MET A 38 1.43 -5.47 -27.84
C MET A 38 0.32 -6.13 -28.68
N LEU A 39 -0.53 -5.35 -29.34
CA LEU A 39 -1.60 -5.86 -30.20
C LEU A 39 -1.06 -6.61 -31.43
N LYS A 40 0.17 -6.31 -31.86
CA LYS A 40 0.89 -7.05 -32.91
C LYS A 40 1.68 -8.25 -32.40
N GLY A 41 1.54 -8.61 -31.11
CA GLY A 41 2.28 -9.71 -30.48
C GLY A 41 3.72 -9.36 -30.07
N GLY A 42 4.10 -8.08 -30.15
CA GLY A 42 5.42 -7.64 -29.69
C GLY A 42 5.52 -7.50 -28.16
N LYS A 43 6.74 -7.49 -27.64
CA LYS A 43 7.08 -7.39 -26.22
C LYS A 43 7.72 -6.02 -25.95
N PRO A 44 6.95 -5.01 -25.45
CA PRO A 44 7.54 -3.74 -25.03
C PRO A 44 8.58 -3.93 -23.93
N LYS A 45 9.69 -3.21 -24.01
CA LYS A 45 10.80 -3.29 -23.06
C LYS A 45 10.38 -2.89 -21.62
N GLU A 46 9.43 -1.97 -21.51
CA GLU A 46 8.90 -1.51 -20.24
C GLU A 46 8.18 -2.62 -19.45
N CYS A 47 7.85 -3.72 -20.11
CA CYS A 47 7.22 -4.90 -19.51
C CYS A 47 8.22 -6.06 -19.31
N ASP A 48 9.53 -5.84 -19.44
CA ASP A 48 10.56 -6.88 -19.34
C ASP A 48 10.45 -7.71 -18.06
N TYR A 49 10.06 -7.09 -16.94
CA TYR A 49 9.84 -7.83 -15.70
C TYR A 49 8.87 -8.99 -15.87
N CYS A 50 7.72 -8.77 -16.52
CA CYS A 50 6.74 -9.82 -16.75
C CYS A 50 7.23 -10.85 -17.78
N TRP A 51 7.87 -10.37 -18.86
CA TRP A 51 8.42 -11.24 -19.89
C TRP A 51 9.50 -12.16 -19.33
N ASN A 52 10.41 -11.64 -18.49
CA ASN A 52 11.47 -12.43 -17.88
C ASN A 52 10.93 -13.51 -16.93
N VAL A 53 9.85 -13.20 -16.17
CA VAL A 53 9.17 -14.19 -15.32
C VAL A 53 8.59 -15.33 -16.17
N GLU A 54 7.90 -15.00 -17.26
CA GLU A 54 7.23 -15.95 -18.14
C GLU A 54 8.26 -16.79 -18.95
N GLU A 55 9.41 -16.21 -19.30
CA GLU A 55 10.49 -16.92 -19.99
C GLU A 55 11.29 -17.85 -19.05
N ALA A 56 11.47 -17.43 -17.80
CA ALA A 56 12.18 -18.24 -16.81
C ALA A 56 11.38 -19.47 -16.37
N ASN A 57 10.07 -19.36 -16.32
CA ASN A 57 9.17 -20.46 -16.00
C ASN A 57 7.82 -20.27 -16.74
N PRO A 58 7.54 -21.07 -17.79
CA PRO A 58 6.30 -20.99 -18.57
C PRO A 58 5.02 -21.19 -17.75
N ASP A 59 5.12 -21.88 -16.61
CA ASP A 59 4.00 -22.11 -15.68
C ASP A 59 3.83 -20.99 -14.65
N ALA A 60 4.73 -20.00 -14.63
CA ALA A 60 4.65 -18.89 -13.70
C ALA A 60 3.63 -17.84 -14.15
N PHE A 61 2.77 -17.45 -13.22
CA PHE A 61 1.86 -16.35 -13.44
C PHE A 61 2.59 -15.01 -13.19
N SER A 62 2.96 -14.33 -14.26
CA SER A 62 3.47 -12.95 -14.15
C SER A 62 2.36 -12.01 -13.68
N ASP A 63 2.75 -10.84 -13.16
CA ASP A 63 1.78 -9.82 -12.70
C ASP A 63 0.80 -9.42 -13.82
N ARG A 64 1.27 -9.33 -15.07
CA ARG A 64 0.42 -9.02 -16.22
C ARG A 64 -0.63 -10.11 -16.48
N ILE A 65 -0.28 -11.39 -16.34
CA ILE A 65 -1.23 -12.52 -16.52
C ILE A 65 -2.27 -12.49 -15.39
N MET A 66 -1.81 -12.37 -14.13
CA MET A 66 -2.72 -12.28 -12.99
C MET A 66 -3.68 -11.09 -13.12
N LYS A 67 -3.17 -9.92 -13.47
CA LYS A 67 -3.99 -8.71 -13.62
C LYS A 67 -4.96 -8.77 -14.80
N SER A 68 -4.64 -9.52 -15.86
CA SER A 68 -5.56 -9.70 -16.99
C SER A 68 -6.81 -10.52 -16.64
N GLY A 69 -6.77 -11.33 -15.58
CA GLY A 69 -7.91 -12.10 -15.06
C GLY A 69 -8.83 -11.33 -14.11
N GLU A 70 -8.46 -10.13 -13.69
CA GLU A 70 -9.26 -9.33 -12.76
C GLU A 70 -10.57 -8.82 -13.38
N ALA A 71 -11.58 -8.56 -12.53
CA ALA A 71 -12.90 -8.11 -12.97
C ALA A 71 -12.87 -6.78 -13.75
N TRP A 72 -11.92 -5.92 -13.46
CA TRP A 72 -11.72 -4.67 -14.20
C TRP A 72 -10.95 -4.84 -15.52
N ALA A 73 -10.39 -6.01 -15.82
CA ALA A 73 -9.59 -6.26 -17.02
C ALA A 73 -10.25 -7.27 -17.98
N PHE A 74 -10.55 -8.47 -17.48
CA PHE A 74 -11.01 -9.60 -18.31
C PHE A 74 -12.25 -9.28 -19.18
N PRO A 75 -13.33 -8.66 -18.66
CA PRO A 75 -14.52 -8.37 -19.48
C PRO A 75 -14.27 -7.39 -20.63
N TYR A 76 -13.18 -6.62 -20.56
CA TYR A 76 -12.84 -5.60 -21.56
C TYR A 76 -11.86 -6.12 -22.63
N PHE A 77 -11.38 -7.35 -22.50
CA PHE A 77 -10.32 -7.91 -23.36
C PHE A 77 -10.67 -7.84 -24.85
N ASP A 78 -11.84 -8.31 -25.24
CA ASP A 78 -12.27 -8.32 -26.65
C ASP A 78 -12.48 -6.91 -27.22
N LYS A 79 -12.97 -5.98 -26.40
CA LYS A 79 -13.10 -4.57 -26.77
C LYS A 79 -11.72 -3.96 -27.02
N ILE A 80 -10.76 -4.19 -26.12
CA ILE A 80 -9.40 -3.67 -26.24
C ILE A 80 -8.70 -4.27 -27.46
N LYS A 81 -8.85 -5.57 -27.70
CA LYS A 81 -8.25 -6.27 -28.85
C LYS A 81 -8.72 -5.69 -30.18
N ARG A 82 -9.96 -5.22 -30.25
CA ARG A 82 -10.58 -4.65 -31.48
C ARG A 82 -10.41 -3.13 -31.61
N SER A 83 -9.94 -2.45 -30.54
CA SER A 83 -9.79 -0.99 -30.56
C SER A 83 -8.59 -0.54 -31.40
N ASP A 84 -8.67 0.65 -31.97
CA ASP A 84 -7.52 1.29 -32.59
C ASP A 84 -6.54 1.73 -31.47
N PRO A 85 -5.30 1.21 -31.46
CA PRO A 85 -4.31 1.59 -30.46
C PRO A 85 -3.90 3.05 -30.52
N GLY A 86 -4.18 3.75 -31.64
CA GLY A 86 -3.91 5.18 -31.82
C GLY A 86 -4.95 6.10 -31.19
N GLU A 87 -6.13 5.59 -30.87
CA GLU A 87 -7.18 6.39 -30.25
C GLU A 87 -6.97 6.63 -28.74
N ASN A 88 -7.62 7.66 -28.22
CA ASN A 88 -7.70 7.88 -26.78
C ASN A 88 -8.71 6.90 -26.17
N THR A 89 -8.28 6.18 -25.16
CA THR A 89 -9.15 5.23 -24.45
C THR A 89 -9.17 5.58 -22.95
N ASN A 90 -10.32 5.38 -22.31
CA ASN A 90 -10.41 5.46 -20.87
C ASN A 90 -10.06 4.09 -20.27
N PRO A 91 -9.18 4.03 -19.24
CA PRO A 91 -8.94 2.79 -18.52
C PRO A 91 -10.14 2.41 -17.66
N SER A 92 -10.31 1.12 -17.43
CA SER A 92 -11.32 0.58 -16.50
C SER A 92 -10.85 0.62 -15.02
N TYR A 93 -9.54 0.68 -14.79
CA TYR A 93 -8.90 0.79 -13.49
C TYR A 93 -7.97 2.00 -13.45
N VAL A 94 -8.13 2.82 -12.41
CA VAL A 94 -7.21 3.93 -12.12
C VAL A 94 -6.84 3.93 -10.65
N GLU A 95 -5.55 3.98 -10.38
CA GLU A 95 -4.99 4.32 -9.07
C GLU A 95 -4.32 5.68 -9.16
N VAL A 96 -4.69 6.60 -8.28
CA VAL A 96 -4.17 7.97 -8.28
C VAL A 96 -3.56 8.33 -6.93
N SER A 97 -2.42 9.00 -6.99
CA SER A 97 -1.81 9.73 -5.87
C SER A 97 -1.88 11.22 -6.20
N PHE A 98 -2.78 11.95 -5.54
CA PHE A 98 -2.92 13.39 -5.76
C PHE A 98 -1.79 14.20 -5.15
N SER A 99 -1.13 13.66 -4.12
CA SER A 99 -0.11 14.34 -3.36
C SER A 99 0.71 13.35 -2.54
N ASN A 100 1.96 13.71 -2.25
CA ASN A 100 2.79 13.03 -1.25
C ASN A 100 2.61 13.62 0.16
N GLN A 101 1.66 14.52 0.37
CA GLN A 101 1.37 15.07 1.70
C GLN A 101 1.05 13.94 2.67
N CYS A 102 1.80 13.88 3.78
CA CYS A 102 1.64 12.86 4.81
C CYS A 102 1.93 13.45 6.19
N ASN A 103 1.19 13.00 7.20
CA ASN A 103 1.41 13.35 8.60
C ASN A 103 2.39 12.40 9.30
N MET A 104 2.90 11.38 8.61
CA MET A 104 3.81 10.38 9.16
C MET A 104 5.16 10.35 8.44
N SER A 105 6.18 9.84 9.16
CA SER A 105 7.54 9.57 8.64
C SER A 105 7.93 8.11 8.92
N CYS A 106 7.15 7.15 8.38
CA CYS A 106 7.39 5.72 8.60
C CYS A 106 8.80 5.32 8.16
N GLY A 107 9.54 4.56 8.98
CA GLY A 107 10.95 4.24 8.77
C GLY A 107 11.28 3.48 7.46
N TYR A 108 10.30 2.83 6.86
CA TYR A 108 10.43 2.14 5.57
C TYR A 108 9.79 2.92 4.39
N CYS A 109 9.39 4.17 4.62
CA CYS A 109 8.82 5.03 3.58
C CYS A 109 9.90 5.88 2.91
N ASP A 110 9.56 6.54 1.81
CA ASP A 110 10.49 7.34 1.03
C ASP A 110 9.97 8.75 0.72
N VAL A 111 10.86 9.57 0.18
CA VAL A 111 10.57 10.96 -0.22
C VAL A 111 9.51 11.08 -1.31
N LYS A 112 9.26 10.03 -2.10
CA LYS A 112 8.20 10.05 -3.12
C LYS A 112 6.83 10.01 -2.49
N SER A 113 6.71 9.29 -1.39
CA SER A 113 5.45 8.93 -0.76
C SER A 113 5.15 9.76 0.49
N SER A 114 6.10 10.59 0.97
CA SER A 114 5.90 11.40 2.18
C SER A 114 6.56 12.77 2.09
N SER A 115 5.75 13.83 2.23
CA SER A 115 6.22 15.21 2.33
C SER A 115 7.07 15.45 3.59
N ASN A 116 6.82 14.71 4.67
CA ASN A 116 7.63 14.78 5.87
C ASN A 116 9.04 14.22 5.61
N TRP A 117 9.14 13.09 4.91
CA TRP A 117 10.43 12.57 4.44
C TRP A 117 11.15 13.55 3.52
N GLN A 118 10.43 14.16 2.57
CA GLN A 118 11.00 15.15 1.67
C GLN A 118 11.59 16.36 2.44
N SER A 119 10.85 16.85 3.43
CA SER A 119 11.29 17.95 4.30
C SER A 119 12.49 17.56 5.16
N GLU A 120 12.49 16.35 5.72
CA GLU A 120 13.60 15.84 6.53
C GLU A 120 14.89 15.68 5.73
N ILE A 121 14.79 15.06 4.54
CA ILE A 121 15.98 14.85 3.69
C ILE A 121 16.53 16.19 3.17
N LYS A 122 15.66 17.13 2.85
CA LYS A 122 16.10 18.49 2.49
C LYS A 122 16.88 19.16 3.63
N LYS A 123 16.50 18.90 4.88
CA LYS A 123 17.13 19.50 6.08
C LYS A 123 18.40 18.78 6.51
N HIS A 124 18.42 17.45 6.49
CA HIS A 124 19.46 16.64 7.11
C HIS A 124 20.27 15.79 6.12
N GLY A 125 19.91 15.77 4.84
CA GLY A 125 20.49 14.87 3.86
C GLY A 125 20.00 13.41 3.99
N HIS A 126 20.52 12.54 3.13
CA HIS A 126 20.22 11.10 3.16
C HIS A 126 20.72 10.42 4.43
N TYR A 127 20.23 9.21 4.69
CA TYR A 127 20.71 8.39 5.81
C TYR A 127 22.08 7.75 5.50
N PRO A 128 22.95 7.57 6.52
CA PRO A 128 24.34 7.12 6.33
C PRO A 128 24.47 5.61 6.09
N THR A 129 23.46 4.99 5.48
CA THR A 129 23.48 3.59 5.06
C THR A 129 24.34 3.42 3.81
N SER A 130 24.79 2.19 3.55
CA SER A 130 25.60 1.89 2.35
C SER A 130 24.93 2.25 1.02
N GLY A 131 23.60 2.27 0.98
CA GLY A 131 22.79 2.66 -0.16
C GLY A 131 22.33 4.12 -0.11
N MET A 132 22.83 4.93 0.81
CA MET A 132 22.43 6.33 1.00
C MET A 132 20.89 6.46 1.00
N TYR A 133 20.25 5.80 1.98
CA TYR A 133 18.79 5.70 2.02
C TYR A 133 18.12 7.08 1.94
N ASN A 134 17.13 7.18 1.07
CA ASN A 134 16.42 8.42 0.72
C ASN A 134 17.32 9.51 0.05
N ASN A 135 18.42 9.13 -0.63
CA ASN A 135 19.13 10.07 -1.51
C ASN A 135 18.22 10.50 -2.67
N THR A 136 18.07 11.80 -2.87
CA THR A 136 17.19 12.40 -3.89
C THR A 136 17.90 12.81 -5.18
N GLU A 137 19.23 12.77 -5.24
CA GLU A 137 20.01 13.26 -6.40
C GLU A 137 19.57 12.65 -7.74
N TRP A 138 19.29 11.33 -7.73
CA TRP A 138 18.83 10.66 -8.94
C TRP A 138 17.41 11.09 -9.35
N MET A 139 16.54 11.42 -8.39
CA MET A 139 15.18 11.91 -8.67
C MET A 139 15.22 13.33 -9.25
N GLU A 140 16.13 14.15 -8.74
CA GLU A 140 16.37 15.52 -9.24
C GLU A 140 16.92 15.48 -10.67
N ARG A 141 17.91 14.63 -10.91
CA ARG A 141 18.49 14.41 -12.25
C ARG A 141 17.44 13.93 -13.25
N ASP A 142 16.56 13.02 -12.85
CA ASP A 142 15.57 12.41 -13.73
C ASP A 142 14.24 13.21 -13.77
N GLY A 143 14.15 14.34 -13.05
CA GLY A 143 12.98 15.23 -13.05
C GLY A 143 11.72 14.62 -12.46
N ILE A 144 11.86 13.68 -11.53
CA ILE A 144 10.74 12.93 -10.92
C ILE A 144 10.55 13.22 -9.43
N VAL A 145 11.11 14.29 -8.93
CA VAL A 145 10.84 14.79 -7.58
C VAL A 145 9.36 15.15 -7.48
N PRO A 146 8.65 14.69 -6.45
CA PRO A 146 7.25 15.05 -6.28
C PRO A 146 7.03 16.56 -6.21
N ILE A 147 6.05 17.04 -6.96
CA ILE A 147 5.64 18.45 -6.89
C ILE A 147 5.04 18.70 -5.52
N PRO A 148 5.53 19.68 -4.76
CA PRO A 148 4.98 20.01 -3.44
C PRO A 148 3.46 20.24 -3.51
N HIS A 149 2.72 19.75 -2.50
CA HIS A 149 1.26 19.81 -2.51
C HIS A 149 0.66 21.23 -2.60
N ARG A 150 1.44 22.24 -2.23
CA ARG A 150 1.03 23.66 -2.29
C ARG A 150 1.31 24.31 -3.64
N ASP A 151 2.13 23.64 -4.48
CA ASP A 151 2.54 24.20 -5.76
C ASP A 151 1.54 23.84 -6.86
N HIS A 152 1.58 24.60 -7.94
CA HIS A 152 0.81 24.31 -9.14
C HIS A 152 1.21 22.93 -9.71
N ASN A 153 0.23 22.06 -9.94
CA ASN A 153 0.47 20.71 -10.45
C ASN A 153 -0.35 20.50 -11.75
N PRO A 154 0.28 20.58 -12.93
CA PRO A 154 -0.39 20.44 -14.21
C PRO A 154 -1.03 19.05 -14.41
N TYR A 155 -0.45 18.00 -13.81
CA TYR A 155 -1.00 16.65 -13.88
C TYR A 155 -2.33 16.54 -13.11
N ARG A 156 -2.44 17.19 -11.94
CA ARG A 156 -3.66 17.27 -11.16
C ARG A 156 -4.74 18.07 -11.89
N GLU A 157 -4.37 19.18 -12.53
CA GLU A 157 -5.33 19.93 -13.36
C GLU A 157 -5.85 19.13 -14.54
N ALA A 158 -4.96 18.45 -15.26
CA ALA A 158 -5.34 17.59 -16.38
C ALA A 158 -6.25 16.44 -15.92
N PHE A 159 -5.97 15.85 -14.75
CA PHE A 159 -6.85 14.84 -14.16
C PHE A 159 -8.28 15.39 -14.00
N TRP A 160 -8.46 16.57 -13.42
CA TRP A 160 -9.78 17.16 -13.20
C TRP A 160 -10.48 17.58 -14.48
N LYS A 161 -9.74 18.00 -15.50
CA LYS A 161 -10.30 18.25 -16.85
C LYS A 161 -10.76 16.96 -17.51
N TRP A 162 -10.08 15.86 -17.27
CA TRP A 162 -10.42 14.54 -17.82
C TRP A 162 -11.49 13.81 -17.00
N TRP A 163 -11.60 14.06 -15.71
CA TRP A 163 -12.46 13.33 -14.78
C TRP A 163 -13.92 13.17 -15.22
N PRO A 164 -14.63 14.18 -15.74
CA PRO A 164 -16.03 14.03 -16.17
C PRO A 164 -16.24 12.99 -17.27
N SER A 165 -15.27 12.78 -18.15
CA SER A 165 -15.32 11.76 -19.19
C SER A 165 -14.74 10.41 -18.77
N LEU A 166 -13.85 10.40 -17.77
CA LEU A 166 -13.23 9.20 -17.22
C LEU A 166 -14.18 8.47 -16.26
N TYR A 167 -14.74 9.19 -15.27
CA TYR A 167 -15.51 8.64 -14.17
C TYR A 167 -16.65 7.69 -14.60
N PRO A 168 -17.47 7.99 -15.62
CA PRO A 168 -18.56 7.10 -16.06
C PRO A 168 -18.09 5.75 -16.59
N THR A 169 -16.80 5.63 -16.96
CA THR A 169 -16.24 4.45 -17.61
C THR A 169 -15.39 3.58 -16.69
N LEU A 170 -15.15 4.04 -15.46
CA LEU A 170 -14.36 3.31 -14.49
C LEU A 170 -15.13 2.12 -13.91
N HIS A 171 -14.44 0.97 -13.83
CA HIS A 171 -14.84 -0.15 -12.99
C HIS A 171 -14.28 0.01 -11.58
N THR A 172 -13.00 0.33 -11.48
CA THR A 172 -12.30 0.46 -10.19
C THR A 172 -11.54 1.78 -10.12
N PHE A 173 -11.71 2.49 -9.00
CA PHE A 173 -10.98 3.71 -8.70
C PHE A 173 -10.35 3.66 -7.32
N ARG A 174 -9.04 3.84 -7.25
CA ARG A 174 -8.27 3.78 -6.01
C ARG A 174 -7.54 5.08 -5.76
N ILE A 175 -7.66 5.62 -4.55
CA ILE A 175 -6.88 6.79 -4.12
C ILE A 175 -5.79 6.32 -3.15
N THR A 176 -4.54 6.65 -3.51
CA THR A 176 -3.33 6.39 -2.72
C THR A 176 -2.54 7.69 -2.54
N GLY A 177 -1.28 7.59 -2.11
CA GLY A 177 -0.39 8.75 -1.99
C GLY A 177 0.34 8.77 -0.66
N GLY A 178 0.59 9.97 -0.14
CA GLY A 178 1.06 10.12 1.23
C GLY A 178 -0.02 9.72 2.23
N GLU A 179 -0.89 10.68 2.59
CA GLU A 179 -2.13 10.42 3.33
C GLU A 179 -3.31 11.05 2.57
N PRO A 180 -4.14 10.26 1.89
CA PRO A 180 -5.26 10.76 1.09
C PRO A 180 -6.27 11.64 1.84
N ILE A 181 -6.51 11.38 3.13
CA ILE A 181 -7.45 12.19 3.92
C ILE A 181 -6.94 13.63 4.12
N LEU A 182 -5.63 13.88 3.98
CA LEU A 182 -5.09 15.25 3.97
C LEU A 182 -5.30 15.98 2.64
N SER A 183 -5.68 15.28 1.58
CA SER A 183 -5.84 15.87 0.24
C SER A 183 -7.27 16.36 0.01
N LYS A 184 -7.42 17.64 -0.33
CA LYS A 184 -8.71 18.21 -0.77
C LYS A 184 -9.27 17.50 -2.02
N ASP A 185 -8.39 16.93 -2.86
CA ASP A 185 -8.81 16.21 -4.06
C ASP A 185 -9.53 14.89 -3.71
N THR A 186 -9.19 14.25 -2.60
CA THR A 186 -9.93 13.07 -2.10
C THR A 186 -11.38 13.46 -1.78
N PHE A 187 -11.58 14.52 -1.03
CA PHE A 187 -12.93 15.00 -0.71
C PHE A 187 -13.67 15.46 -1.96
N LYS A 188 -12.99 16.13 -2.89
CA LYS A 188 -13.59 16.53 -4.17
C LYS A 188 -14.07 15.33 -5.00
N VAL A 189 -13.37 14.18 -4.95
CA VAL A 189 -13.88 12.94 -5.57
C VAL A 189 -15.14 12.45 -4.88
N LEU A 190 -15.16 12.41 -3.53
CA LEU A 190 -16.34 11.97 -2.77
C LEU A 190 -17.55 12.89 -3.04
N ASP A 191 -17.34 14.21 -3.05
CA ASP A 191 -18.38 15.18 -3.37
C ASP A 191 -18.89 15.01 -4.80
N TYR A 192 -18.00 14.77 -5.77
CA TYR A 192 -18.41 14.51 -7.15
C TYR A 192 -19.31 13.27 -7.26
N ILE A 193 -19.04 12.21 -6.51
CA ILE A 193 -19.87 11.00 -6.45
C ILE A 193 -21.24 11.33 -5.85
N ILE A 194 -21.28 12.11 -4.76
CA ILE A 194 -22.50 12.52 -4.07
C ILE A 194 -23.37 13.40 -5.01
N ASP A 195 -22.76 14.33 -5.72
CA ASP A 195 -23.45 15.26 -6.62
C ASP A 195 -23.92 14.59 -7.93
N ASN A 196 -23.35 13.42 -8.28
CA ASN A 196 -23.67 12.70 -9.51
C ASN A 196 -24.12 11.25 -9.25
N PRO A 197 -25.20 11.03 -8.48
CA PRO A 197 -25.56 9.74 -7.88
C PRO A 197 -25.88 8.61 -8.87
N LYS A 198 -26.19 8.95 -10.12
CA LYS A 198 -26.59 7.98 -11.18
C LYS A 198 -25.51 7.75 -12.22
N LEU A 199 -24.37 8.44 -12.12
CA LEU A 199 -23.40 8.49 -13.21
C LEU A 199 -22.57 7.18 -13.31
N ASN A 200 -22.16 6.62 -12.15
CA ASN A 200 -21.45 5.33 -12.12
C ASN A 200 -21.73 4.55 -10.81
N PRO A 201 -22.94 4.01 -10.62
CA PRO A 201 -23.29 3.25 -9.42
C PRO A 201 -22.58 1.87 -9.33
N MET A 202 -21.91 1.45 -10.39
CA MET A 202 -21.18 0.17 -10.45
C MET A 202 -19.69 0.33 -10.11
N LEU A 203 -19.25 1.53 -9.71
CA LEU A 203 -17.87 1.78 -9.34
C LEU A 203 -17.46 0.99 -8.10
N GLU A 204 -16.35 0.29 -8.17
CA GLU A 204 -15.60 -0.19 -7.01
C GLU A 204 -14.59 0.88 -6.59
N MET A 205 -14.80 1.50 -5.44
CA MET A 205 -13.94 2.57 -4.94
C MET A 205 -13.10 2.11 -3.76
N SER A 206 -11.87 2.57 -3.68
CA SER A 206 -11.03 2.34 -2.51
C SER A 206 -10.12 3.51 -2.17
N VAL A 207 -9.80 3.65 -0.89
CA VAL A 207 -8.87 4.66 -0.37
C VAL A 207 -7.87 4.00 0.56
N ASN A 208 -6.58 4.33 0.38
CA ASN A 208 -5.52 3.92 1.29
C ASN A 208 -5.27 5.05 2.29
N THR A 209 -5.44 4.80 3.57
CA THR A 209 -5.22 5.81 4.61
C THR A 209 -4.53 5.23 5.84
N ASN A 210 -3.75 6.04 6.52
CA ASN A 210 -3.15 5.68 7.81
C ASN A 210 -4.12 5.86 9.00
N LEU A 211 -5.32 6.38 8.77
CA LEU A 211 -6.38 6.65 9.77
C LEU A 211 -5.96 7.54 10.95
N CYS A 212 -4.84 8.24 10.85
CA CYS A 212 -4.33 9.14 11.89
C CYS A 212 -4.19 10.59 11.41
N ALA A 213 -4.87 10.96 10.32
CA ALA A 213 -5.06 12.37 9.95
C ALA A 213 -5.81 13.13 11.06
N PRO A 214 -5.90 14.49 11.02
CA PRO A 214 -6.70 15.24 11.96
C PRO A 214 -8.09 14.65 12.12
N GLN A 215 -8.59 14.60 13.36
CA GLN A 215 -9.79 13.81 13.69
C GLN A 215 -11.04 14.30 12.95
N ASP A 216 -11.19 15.60 12.83
CA ASP A 216 -12.28 16.24 12.08
C ASP A 216 -12.31 15.83 10.60
N MET A 217 -11.14 15.71 9.97
CA MET A 217 -11.02 15.25 8.59
C MET A 217 -11.34 13.74 8.45
N VAL A 218 -10.92 12.92 9.42
CA VAL A 218 -11.27 11.48 9.43
C VAL A 218 -12.77 11.29 9.59
N GLU A 219 -13.41 12.05 10.48
CA GLU A 219 -14.85 12.00 10.71
C GLU A 219 -15.62 12.45 9.47
N GLU A 220 -15.23 13.57 8.84
CA GLU A 220 -15.82 14.03 7.58
C GLU A 220 -15.69 12.97 6.48
N PHE A 221 -14.51 12.38 6.34
CA PHE A 221 -14.29 11.31 5.38
C PHE A 221 -15.23 10.12 5.62
N ILE A 222 -15.30 9.62 6.86
CA ILE A 222 -16.16 8.49 7.21
C ILE A 222 -17.64 8.82 6.98
N ASP A 223 -18.09 10.03 7.31
CA ASP A 223 -19.48 10.44 7.12
C ASP A 223 -19.85 10.55 5.64
N LYS A 224 -18.94 11.03 4.77
CA LYS A 224 -19.14 11.02 3.31
C LYS A 224 -19.19 9.58 2.76
N VAL A 225 -18.28 8.70 3.20
CA VAL A 225 -18.28 7.27 2.79
C VAL A 225 -19.55 6.56 3.27
N LYS A 226 -19.97 6.82 4.51
CA LYS A 226 -21.25 6.34 5.03
C LYS A 226 -22.41 6.74 4.11
N TYR A 227 -22.51 8.02 3.76
CA TYR A 227 -23.56 8.50 2.87
C TYR A 227 -23.53 7.82 1.50
N ILE A 228 -22.35 7.71 0.87
CA ILE A 228 -22.14 7.07 -0.42
C ILE A 228 -22.59 5.60 -0.38
N THR A 229 -22.23 4.87 0.68
CA THR A 229 -22.54 3.43 0.82
C THR A 229 -24.02 3.22 1.19
N GLU A 230 -24.60 4.04 2.05
CA GLU A 230 -26.03 3.98 2.43
C GLU A 230 -26.95 4.27 1.24
N LYS A 231 -26.56 5.19 0.35
CA LYS A 231 -27.33 5.56 -0.84
C LYS A 231 -27.03 4.68 -2.04
N GLY A 232 -26.08 3.74 -1.94
CA GLY A 232 -25.69 2.87 -3.06
C GLY A 232 -25.15 3.64 -4.25
N LEU A 233 -24.38 4.71 -4.02
CA LEU A 233 -23.82 5.57 -5.07
C LEU A 233 -22.61 4.92 -5.75
N VAL A 234 -22.03 3.91 -5.12
CA VAL A 234 -20.98 3.03 -5.66
C VAL A 234 -21.36 1.58 -5.37
N TRP A 235 -20.82 0.65 -6.15
CA TRP A 235 -21.06 -0.79 -5.94
C TRP A 235 -20.41 -1.29 -4.65
N ASN A 236 -19.16 -0.90 -4.44
CA ASN A 236 -18.39 -1.25 -3.25
C ASN A 236 -17.44 -0.13 -2.85
N PHE A 237 -17.20 0.00 -1.55
CA PHE A 237 -16.17 0.87 -0.99
C PHE A 237 -15.26 0.07 -0.07
N ALA A 238 -13.96 -0.04 -0.42
CA ALA A 238 -12.95 -0.73 0.38
C ALA A 238 -11.97 0.29 1.00
N LEU A 239 -11.78 0.19 2.31
CA LEU A 239 -10.77 0.94 3.04
C LEU A 239 -9.48 0.11 3.13
N PHE A 240 -8.37 0.66 2.67
CA PHE A 240 -7.05 0.09 2.92
C PHE A 240 -6.36 0.93 3.99
N THR A 241 -5.90 0.28 5.05
CA THR A 241 -5.15 0.93 6.12
C THR A 241 -3.92 0.12 6.50
N SER A 242 -3.05 0.62 7.37
CA SER A 242 -1.76 -0.04 7.56
C SER A 242 -1.29 0.02 9.01
N ILE A 243 -1.03 -1.16 9.57
CA ILE A 243 -0.33 -1.34 10.83
C ILE A 243 0.32 -2.73 10.84
N GLU A 244 1.55 -2.85 11.37
CA GLU A 244 2.32 -4.10 11.41
C GLU A 244 2.94 -4.40 12.76
N SER A 245 2.66 -3.59 13.78
CA SER A 245 3.14 -3.80 15.16
C SER A 245 2.19 -3.12 16.15
N TRP A 246 2.43 -3.27 17.45
CA TRP A 246 1.50 -2.85 18.50
C TRP A 246 2.03 -1.70 19.36
N GLY A 247 1.16 -0.72 19.64
CA GLY A 247 1.44 0.36 20.60
C GLY A 247 2.70 1.15 20.23
N LYS A 248 3.57 1.38 21.20
CA LYS A 248 4.79 2.16 21.01
C LYS A 248 5.74 1.62 19.94
N HIS A 249 5.72 0.31 19.66
CA HIS A 249 6.50 -0.28 18.56
C HIS A 249 5.99 0.22 17.21
N ALA A 250 4.66 0.29 17.03
CA ALA A 250 4.07 0.87 15.83
C ALA A 250 4.36 2.37 15.73
N GLU A 251 4.21 3.12 16.83
CA GLU A 251 4.46 4.56 16.90
C GLU A 251 5.93 4.93 16.70
N TYR A 252 6.85 4.02 17.00
CA TYR A 252 8.26 4.21 16.72
C TYR A 252 8.52 4.13 15.21
N MET A 253 8.13 3.03 14.57
CA MET A 253 8.44 2.79 13.16
C MET A 253 7.54 3.61 12.22
N ARG A 254 6.29 3.83 12.61
CA ARG A 254 5.35 4.75 11.96
C ARG A 254 5.33 6.10 12.67
N ASP A 255 6.48 6.78 12.66
CA ASP A 255 6.65 8.06 13.34
C ASP A 255 5.55 9.06 12.95
N GLY A 256 4.81 9.55 13.95
CA GLY A 256 3.58 10.34 13.79
C GLY A 256 2.27 9.55 13.95
N MET A 257 2.33 8.24 14.15
CA MET A 257 1.16 7.40 14.43
C MET A 257 0.71 7.54 15.89
N ASP A 258 -0.62 7.51 16.07
CA ASP A 258 -1.29 7.28 17.35
C ASP A 258 -2.08 5.98 17.19
N THR A 259 -1.63 4.91 17.86
CA THR A 259 -2.21 3.58 17.71
C THR A 259 -3.61 3.46 18.29
N GLU A 260 -3.92 4.19 19.34
CA GLU A 260 -5.27 4.20 19.91
C GLU A 260 -6.26 4.87 18.96
N ARG A 261 -5.90 6.05 18.43
CA ARG A 261 -6.69 6.75 17.40
C ARG A 261 -6.88 5.88 16.17
N PHE A 262 -5.85 5.20 15.70
CA PHE A 262 -5.92 4.28 14.58
C PHE A 262 -7.03 3.23 14.77
N TRP A 263 -7.00 2.50 15.89
CA TRP A 263 -7.99 1.45 16.16
C TRP A 263 -9.40 2.00 16.37
N ASN A 264 -9.53 3.16 17.01
CA ASN A 264 -10.81 3.82 17.21
C ASN A 264 -11.42 4.29 15.90
N ASN A 265 -10.61 4.87 15.00
CA ASN A 265 -11.08 5.32 13.68
C ASN A 265 -11.43 4.14 12.77
N LEU A 266 -10.68 3.04 12.82
CA LEU A 266 -11.05 1.83 12.09
C LEU A 266 -12.37 1.26 12.59
N ASP A 267 -12.56 1.18 13.91
CA ASP A 267 -13.80 0.73 14.53
C ASP A 267 -15.00 1.63 14.17
N MET A 268 -14.79 2.94 14.15
CA MET A 268 -15.81 3.93 13.73
C MET A 268 -16.22 3.72 12.27
N PHE A 269 -15.26 3.52 11.35
CA PHE A 269 -15.55 3.21 9.95
C PHE A 269 -16.39 1.94 9.81
N LEU A 270 -15.96 0.86 10.47
CA LEU A 270 -16.66 -0.43 10.43
C LEU A 270 -18.06 -0.38 11.05
N THR A 271 -18.28 0.51 12.01
CA THR A 271 -19.58 0.68 12.68
C THR A 271 -20.54 1.56 11.87
N LYS A 272 -20.03 2.66 11.29
CA LYS A 272 -20.86 3.66 10.63
C LYS A 272 -21.22 3.31 9.18
N CYS A 273 -20.32 2.67 8.42
CA CYS A 273 -20.52 2.42 7.00
C CYS A 273 -21.36 1.16 6.75
N GLN A 274 -22.15 1.15 5.67
CA GLN A 274 -22.86 -0.06 5.25
C GLN A 274 -21.91 -0.99 4.49
N LYS A 275 -22.03 -2.30 4.79
CA LYS A 275 -21.18 -3.36 4.20
C LYS A 275 -19.69 -2.95 4.21
N PRO A 276 -19.16 -2.53 5.36
CA PRO A 276 -17.80 -2.03 5.42
C PRO A 276 -16.81 -3.13 5.08
N GLU A 277 -15.81 -2.78 4.27
CA GLU A 277 -14.68 -3.63 3.94
C GLU A 277 -13.39 -2.88 4.25
N ALA A 278 -12.59 -3.41 5.18
CA ALA A 278 -11.32 -2.84 5.55
C ALA A 278 -10.19 -3.88 5.42
N THR A 279 -9.15 -3.54 4.67
CA THR A 279 -7.92 -4.34 4.59
C THR A 279 -6.81 -3.65 5.36
N ILE A 280 -6.31 -4.31 6.40
CA ILE A 280 -5.11 -3.89 7.12
C ILE A 280 -3.90 -4.45 6.38
N MET A 281 -3.14 -3.57 5.74
CA MET A 281 -1.91 -3.89 5.03
C MET A 281 -0.73 -3.83 6.01
N ALA A 282 -0.27 -4.98 6.46
CA ALA A 282 0.90 -5.07 7.33
C ALA A 282 2.18 -5.12 6.47
N THR A 283 2.98 -4.05 6.52
CA THR A 283 4.32 -4.04 5.91
C THR A 283 5.29 -4.72 6.88
N TYR A 284 5.20 -6.06 6.94
CA TYR A 284 5.88 -6.88 7.94
C TYR A 284 7.40 -6.80 7.78
N ASN A 285 8.07 -6.35 8.82
CA ASN A 285 9.50 -6.08 8.86
C ASN A 285 10.11 -6.53 10.20
N LEU A 286 11.42 -6.41 10.38
CA LEU A 286 12.08 -6.93 11.57
C LEU A 286 11.56 -6.31 12.89
N THR A 287 11.09 -5.06 12.89
CA THR A 287 10.52 -4.42 14.09
C THR A 287 9.06 -4.82 14.35
N SER A 288 8.42 -5.51 13.41
CA SER A 288 7.05 -6.02 13.59
C SER A 288 7.03 -7.27 14.49
N VAL A 289 8.07 -8.11 14.39
CA VAL A 289 8.12 -9.45 14.99
C VAL A 289 7.85 -9.47 16.50
N PRO A 290 8.37 -8.51 17.30
CA PRO A 290 8.18 -8.56 18.76
C PRO A 290 6.70 -8.51 19.22
N THR A 291 5.83 -7.87 18.44
CA THR A 291 4.46 -7.57 18.91
C THR A 291 3.37 -7.91 17.88
N TYR A 292 3.68 -8.64 16.82
CA TYR A 292 2.72 -8.96 15.78
C TYR A 292 1.57 -9.86 16.25
N ASP A 293 1.83 -10.75 17.22
CA ASP A 293 0.80 -11.54 17.88
C ASP A 293 -0.36 -10.69 18.45
N LYS A 294 -0.04 -9.48 18.94
CA LYS A 294 -1.05 -8.54 19.45
C LYS A 294 -1.90 -7.95 18.32
N VAL A 295 -1.29 -7.68 17.16
CA VAL A 295 -2.01 -7.25 15.95
C VAL A 295 -2.95 -8.36 15.48
N ILE A 296 -2.46 -9.60 15.40
CA ILE A 296 -3.27 -10.78 15.07
C ILE A 296 -4.49 -10.88 16.00
N LYS A 297 -4.27 -10.87 17.32
CA LYS A 297 -5.35 -10.95 18.30
C LYS A 297 -6.36 -9.80 18.15
N ARG A 298 -5.89 -8.58 17.98
CA ARG A 298 -6.76 -7.40 17.83
C ARG A 298 -7.61 -7.46 16.57
N VAL A 299 -7.01 -7.85 15.45
CA VAL A 299 -7.75 -8.03 14.19
C VAL A 299 -8.81 -9.11 14.32
N PHE A 300 -8.49 -10.21 15.00
CA PHE A 300 -9.45 -11.27 15.29
C PHE A 300 -10.65 -10.75 16.11
N GLU A 301 -10.42 -9.97 17.17
CA GLU A 301 -11.49 -9.35 17.94
C GLU A 301 -12.36 -8.41 17.08
N MET A 302 -11.75 -7.65 16.17
CA MET A 302 -12.51 -6.81 15.24
C MET A 302 -13.32 -7.62 14.24
N LYS A 303 -12.77 -8.74 13.71
CA LYS A 303 -13.52 -9.68 12.87
C LYS A 303 -14.76 -10.21 13.60
N LYS A 304 -14.63 -10.59 14.86
CA LYS A 304 -15.75 -11.06 15.70
C LYS A 304 -16.79 -9.96 15.92
N LYS A 305 -16.33 -8.77 16.32
CA LYS A 305 -17.20 -7.61 16.62
C LYS A 305 -18.05 -7.19 15.42
N HIS A 306 -17.44 -7.14 14.23
CA HIS A 306 -18.06 -6.65 13.00
C HIS A 306 -18.56 -7.75 12.06
N TYR A 307 -18.69 -8.98 12.57
CA TYR A 307 -19.29 -10.06 11.79
C TYR A 307 -20.76 -9.79 11.49
N ASN A 308 -21.15 -9.80 10.23
CA ASN A 308 -22.50 -9.45 9.78
C ASN A 308 -23.33 -10.63 9.23
N GLY A 309 -22.86 -11.87 9.38
CA GLY A 309 -23.55 -13.08 8.94
C GLY A 309 -23.62 -13.31 7.44
N GLN A 310 -23.07 -12.45 6.60
CA GLN A 310 -23.12 -12.60 5.14
C GLN A 310 -22.07 -13.60 4.67
N ARG A 311 -22.52 -14.71 4.06
CA ARG A 311 -21.68 -15.83 3.61
C ARG A 311 -20.81 -15.53 2.38
N TYR A 312 -21.07 -14.45 1.65
CA TYR A 312 -20.43 -14.19 0.36
C TYR A 312 -19.97 -12.74 0.27
N ARG A 313 -18.66 -12.54 0.18
CA ARG A 313 -17.93 -11.33 -0.21
C ARG A 313 -17.66 -10.20 0.82
N HIS A 314 -18.17 -10.24 2.05
CA HIS A 314 -17.94 -9.09 2.94
C HIS A 314 -17.22 -9.51 4.21
N TYR A 315 -15.90 -9.57 4.09
CA TYR A 315 -15.02 -9.63 5.25
C TYR A 315 -14.88 -8.22 5.78
N ALA A 316 -15.56 -7.88 6.87
CA ALA A 316 -15.46 -6.55 7.45
C ALA A 316 -13.99 -6.14 7.67
N VAL A 317 -13.13 -7.07 8.06
CA VAL A 317 -11.69 -6.84 8.24
C VAL A 317 -10.86 -7.97 7.64
N ILE A 318 -9.82 -7.60 6.89
CA ILE A 318 -8.81 -8.49 6.32
C ILE A 318 -7.43 -8.06 6.84
N LEU A 319 -6.59 -9.03 7.22
CA LEU A 319 -5.18 -8.78 7.54
C LEU A 319 -4.29 -9.25 6.38
N ASP A 320 -3.81 -8.31 5.60
CA ASP A 320 -2.89 -8.57 4.48
C ASP A 320 -1.44 -8.44 4.94
N THR A 321 -0.78 -9.57 5.21
CA THR A 321 0.63 -9.59 5.64
C THR A 321 1.56 -9.69 4.44
N ALA A 322 2.21 -8.57 4.10
CA ALA A 322 3.23 -8.51 3.07
C ALA A 322 4.61 -8.26 3.70
N TYR A 323 5.62 -9.07 3.40
CA TYR A 323 6.96 -8.84 3.90
C TYR A 323 7.66 -7.67 3.20
N LEU A 324 8.39 -6.88 3.99
CA LEU A 324 9.16 -5.74 3.51
C LEU A 324 10.38 -6.21 2.70
N ARG A 325 10.51 -5.76 1.44
CA ARG A 325 11.68 -6.01 0.60
C ARG A 325 12.67 -4.84 0.61
N HIS A 326 12.16 -3.63 0.68
CA HIS A 326 12.95 -2.41 0.72
C HIS A 326 12.39 -1.45 1.77
N PRO A 327 13.26 -0.80 2.55
CA PRO A 327 14.72 -0.92 2.52
C PRO A 327 15.21 -2.27 3.08
N GLU A 328 16.29 -2.81 2.48
CA GLU A 328 16.79 -4.16 2.79
C GLU A 328 17.26 -4.31 4.25
N PHE A 329 17.76 -3.25 4.85
CA PHE A 329 18.22 -3.22 6.24
C PHE A 329 17.08 -3.31 7.28
N LEU A 330 15.82 -3.32 6.87
CA LEU A 330 14.66 -3.59 7.73
C LEU A 330 14.00 -4.95 7.44
N GLN A 331 14.60 -5.78 6.60
CA GLN A 331 14.06 -7.10 6.30
C GLN A 331 14.14 -8.05 7.50
N ILE A 332 13.12 -8.91 7.63
CA ILE A 332 13.08 -9.97 8.66
C ILE A 332 14.21 -11.00 8.53
N ARG A 333 14.78 -11.17 7.33
CA ARG A 333 15.92 -12.09 7.07
C ARG A 333 17.21 -11.71 7.82
N LEU A 334 17.27 -10.54 8.41
CA LEU A 334 18.39 -10.10 9.25
C LEU A 334 18.35 -10.70 10.66
N LEU A 335 17.19 -11.18 11.09
CA LEU A 335 16.94 -11.66 12.45
C LEU A 335 17.65 -13.00 12.72
N SER A 336 17.86 -13.30 14.02
CA SER A 336 18.37 -14.59 14.49
C SER A 336 17.26 -15.64 14.56
N THR A 337 17.65 -16.90 14.74
CA THR A 337 16.74 -18.05 14.86
C THR A 337 15.67 -17.86 15.93
N TYR A 338 16.02 -17.22 17.06
CA TYR A 338 15.06 -16.89 18.12
C TYR A 338 13.83 -16.13 17.57
N TRP A 339 14.05 -15.12 16.73
CA TRP A 339 12.98 -14.31 16.15
C TRP A 339 12.21 -15.06 15.05
N ILE A 340 12.86 -15.98 14.35
CA ILE A 340 12.20 -16.86 13.39
C ILE A 340 11.20 -17.79 14.11
N ASP A 341 11.58 -18.29 15.28
CA ASP A 341 10.67 -19.10 16.11
C ASP A 341 9.45 -18.29 16.60
N LYS A 342 9.64 -16.99 16.87
CA LYS A 342 8.52 -16.09 17.17
C LYS A 342 7.55 -15.98 15.98
N ILE A 343 8.07 -15.85 14.75
CA ILE A 343 7.22 -15.84 13.52
C ILE A 343 6.45 -17.17 13.38
N ARG A 344 7.09 -18.31 13.68
CA ARG A 344 6.40 -19.62 13.69
C ARG A 344 5.27 -19.68 14.71
N GLN A 345 5.46 -19.06 15.88
CA GLN A 345 4.40 -18.95 16.88
C GLN A 345 3.24 -18.08 16.39
N ASP A 346 3.52 -16.97 15.68
CA ASP A 346 2.50 -16.11 15.10
C ASP A 346 1.68 -16.82 14.02
N VAL A 347 2.32 -17.67 13.18
CA VAL A 347 1.62 -18.53 12.21
C VAL A 347 0.68 -19.49 12.94
N LYS A 348 1.18 -20.21 13.95
CA LYS A 348 0.35 -21.14 14.75
C LYS A 348 -0.80 -20.43 15.47
N LEU A 349 -0.56 -19.24 16.00
CA LEU A 349 -1.60 -18.43 16.63
C LEU A 349 -2.70 -18.09 15.61
N MET A 350 -2.34 -17.60 14.43
CA MET A 350 -3.31 -17.26 13.39
C MET A 350 -4.11 -18.49 12.94
N GLU A 351 -3.47 -19.66 12.84
CA GLU A 351 -4.11 -20.93 12.52
C GLU A 351 -5.11 -21.36 13.61
N SER A 352 -4.71 -21.31 14.89
CA SER A 352 -5.58 -21.67 16.01
C SER A 352 -6.81 -20.78 16.11
N LEU A 353 -6.65 -19.48 15.90
CA LEU A 353 -7.76 -18.53 15.86
C LEU A 353 -8.69 -18.77 14.66
N SER A 354 -8.18 -19.35 13.58
CA SER A 354 -8.99 -19.67 12.40
C SER A 354 -9.92 -20.85 12.61
N GLU A 355 -9.60 -21.74 13.55
CA GLU A 355 -10.44 -22.88 13.93
C GLU A 355 -11.52 -22.50 14.94
N GLU A 356 -11.41 -21.33 15.57
CA GLU A 356 -12.36 -20.87 16.56
C GLU A 356 -13.74 -20.62 15.93
N LYS A 357 -14.75 -21.36 16.42
CA LYS A 357 -16.15 -21.20 16.03
C LYS A 357 -16.82 -20.28 17.04
N TYR A 358 -17.49 -19.25 16.57
CA TYR A 358 -18.33 -18.44 17.43
C TYR A 358 -19.77 -18.37 16.92
N THR A 359 -20.71 -18.27 17.87
CA THR A 359 -22.11 -18.07 17.58
C THR A 359 -22.40 -16.58 17.64
N HIS A 360 -22.93 -16.04 16.56
CA HIS A 360 -23.40 -14.67 16.48
C HIS A 360 -24.92 -14.65 16.35
N ILE A 361 -25.56 -13.50 16.63
CA ILE A 361 -27.02 -13.32 16.46
C ILE A 361 -27.50 -13.65 15.03
N TYR A 362 -26.61 -13.62 14.03
CA TYR A 362 -26.87 -13.95 12.64
C TYR A 362 -26.51 -15.42 12.28
N GLY A 363 -26.18 -16.27 13.24
CA GLY A 363 -25.87 -17.69 13.03
C GLY A 363 -24.43 -18.09 13.35
N HIS A 364 -24.03 -19.28 12.91
CA HIS A 364 -22.66 -19.77 13.12
C HIS A 364 -21.71 -19.14 12.11
N GLY A 365 -20.77 -18.33 12.58
CA GLY A 365 -19.71 -17.75 11.79
C GLY A 365 -18.42 -18.56 11.88
N HIS A 366 -17.70 -18.71 10.76
CA HIS A 366 -16.29 -19.01 10.76
C HIS A 366 -15.55 -17.66 10.78
N GLY A 367 -15.29 -17.15 11.97
CA GLY A 367 -14.80 -15.80 12.12
C GLY A 367 -13.30 -15.68 12.22
N GLY A 368 -12.59 -16.75 11.94
CA GLY A 368 -11.15 -16.77 11.96
C GLY A 368 -10.53 -16.14 10.72
N TYR A 369 -9.23 -16.33 10.62
CA TYR A 369 -8.46 -15.93 9.46
C TYR A 369 -8.74 -16.84 8.26
N TYR A 370 -8.90 -16.26 7.09
CA TYR A 370 -9.11 -16.98 5.84
C TYR A 370 -7.82 -17.63 5.34
N ASP A 371 -7.95 -18.62 4.44
CA ASP A 371 -6.82 -19.34 3.87
C ASP A 371 -5.79 -18.41 3.27
N PHE A 372 -6.22 -17.41 2.50
CA PHE A 372 -5.29 -16.47 1.87
C PHE A 372 -4.54 -15.57 2.88
N GLU A 373 -5.15 -15.22 4.02
CA GLU A 373 -4.49 -14.44 5.08
C GLU A 373 -3.41 -15.30 5.76
N ARG A 374 -3.74 -16.56 6.09
CA ARG A 374 -2.81 -17.53 6.67
C ARG A 374 -1.66 -17.84 5.72
N GLU A 375 -1.97 -18.06 4.44
CA GLU A 375 -0.97 -18.32 3.41
C GLU A 375 0.00 -17.13 3.21
N LYS A 376 -0.48 -15.90 3.36
CA LYS A 376 0.41 -14.73 3.31
C LYS A 376 1.39 -14.71 4.47
N LEU A 377 0.97 -15.03 5.69
CA LEU A 377 1.88 -15.11 6.84
C LEU A 377 2.81 -16.34 6.74
N ARG A 378 2.33 -17.49 6.23
CA ARG A 378 3.20 -18.64 5.95
C ARG A 378 4.28 -18.32 4.93
N ARG A 379 3.96 -17.59 3.85
CA ARG A 379 4.98 -17.12 2.88
C ARG A 379 6.03 -16.20 3.50
N VAL A 380 5.67 -15.43 4.53
CA VAL A 380 6.66 -14.68 5.32
C VAL A 380 7.64 -15.63 6.00
N LEU A 381 7.11 -16.68 6.64
CA LEU A 381 7.92 -17.71 7.30
C LEU A 381 8.79 -18.48 6.30
N ASP A 382 8.21 -18.94 5.19
CA ASP A 382 8.95 -19.64 4.13
C ASP A 382 10.12 -18.80 3.58
N TRP A 383 9.88 -17.49 3.42
CA TRP A 383 10.91 -16.58 2.93
C TRP A 383 12.06 -16.41 3.92
N VAL A 384 11.78 -16.36 5.21
CA VAL A 384 12.83 -16.21 6.23
C VAL A 384 13.55 -17.53 6.54
N ASP A 385 12.88 -18.66 6.38
CA ASP A 385 13.46 -20.02 6.52
C ASP A 385 14.31 -20.43 5.30
N ALA A 386 14.12 -19.76 4.15
CA ALA A 386 14.92 -20.04 2.98
C ALA A 386 16.42 -19.73 3.25
N PRO A 387 17.34 -20.59 2.82
CA PRO A 387 18.77 -20.39 3.04
C PRO A 387 19.25 -19.02 2.58
N LEU A 388 20.08 -18.39 3.39
CA LEU A 388 20.73 -17.12 3.07
C LEU A 388 22.22 -17.39 2.81
N GLU A 389 22.58 -17.47 1.54
CA GLU A 389 23.94 -17.82 1.12
C GLU A 389 24.89 -16.61 1.18
N ASP A 390 24.40 -15.40 0.99
CA ASP A 390 25.22 -14.18 0.96
C ASP A 390 25.43 -13.60 2.38
N ILE A 391 26.44 -14.13 3.06
CA ILE A 391 26.85 -13.64 4.39
C ILE A 391 27.38 -12.19 4.32
N LYS A 392 28.01 -11.78 3.22
CA LYS A 392 28.50 -10.40 3.08
C LYS A 392 27.34 -9.41 2.99
N TRP A 393 26.30 -9.76 2.27
CA TRP A 393 25.07 -8.98 2.23
C TRP A 393 24.43 -8.91 3.61
N LEU A 394 24.31 -10.02 4.34
CA LEU A 394 23.74 -10.05 5.69
C LEU A 394 24.49 -9.11 6.65
N MET A 395 25.80 -9.20 6.68
CA MET A 395 26.64 -8.33 7.55
C MET A 395 26.49 -6.86 7.17
N LYS A 396 26.49 -6.56 5.87
CA LYS A 396 26.28 -5.21 5.36
C LYS A 396 24.90 -4.65 5.77
N MET A 397 23.83 -5.43 5.62
CA MET A 397 22.49 -4.98 5.96
C MET A 397 22.28 -4.86 7.48
N ARG A 398 22.87 -5.71 8.29
CA ARG A 398 22.88 -5.57 9.76
C ARG A 398 23.61 -4.33 10.22
N ARG A 399 24.73 -3.98 9.58
CA ARG A 399 25.40 -2.71 9.82
C ARG A 399 24.53 -1.53 9.41
N ASP A 400 23.93 -1.56 8.23
CA ASP A 400 23.06 -0.49 7.73
C ASP A 400 21.81 -0.32 8.60
N PHE A 401 21.30 -1.40 9.20
CA PHE A 401 20.23 -1.32 10.20
C PHE A 401 20.63 -0.42 11.39
N VAL A 402 21.78 -0.64 11.97
CA VAL A 402 22.22 0.18 13.11
C VAL A 402 22.48 1.62 12.68
N LEU A 403 23.15 1.84 11.56
CA LEU A 403 23.39 3.19 11.03
C LEU A 403 22.07 3.94 10.76
N PHE A 404 21.05 3.24 10.26
CA PHE A 404 19.73 3.81 10.08
C PHE A 404 19.06 4.12 11.41
N ILE A 405 19.02 3.17 12.34
CA ILE A 405 18.36 3.34 13.66
C ILE A 405 19.01 4.48 14.46
N ASP A 406 20.32 4.53 14.52
CA ASP A 406 21.05 5.58 15.30
C ASP A 406 20.73 6.98 14.71
N GLU A 407 20.72 7.13 13.40
CA GLU A 407 20.38 8.41 12.76
C GLU A 407 18.87 8.71 12.85
N PHE A 408 18.01 7.68 12.78
CA PHE A 408 16.56 7.81 12.94
C PHE A 408 16.20 8.30 14.35
N ASP A 409 16.83 7.73 15.38
CA ASP A 409 16.68 8.13 16.78
C ASP A 409 17.16 9.57 16.99
N LYS A 410 18.35 9.89 16.49
CA LYS A 410 18.94 11.23 16.60
C LYS A 410 18.06 12.32 15.97
N ARG A 411 17.53 12.08 14.77
CA ARG A 411 16.67 13.05 14.07
C ARG A 411 15.33 13.28 14.77
N ARG A 412 14.83 12.29 15.51
CA ARG A 412 13.48 12.28 16.13
C ARG A 412 13.50 12.40 17.65
N GLY A 413 14.69 12.42 18.28
CA GLY A 413 14.82 12.41 19.74
C GLY A 413 14.24 11.14 20.36
N LYS A 414 14.32 10.01 19.64
CA LYS A 414 13.85 8.69 20.09
C LYS A 414 15.01 7.83 20.59
N ASN A 415 14.70 6.67 21.15
CA ASN A 415 15.68 5.66 21.53
C ASN A 415 15.09 4.27 21.23
N PHE A 416 15.74 3.55 20.32
CA PHE A 416 15.31 2.23 19.88
C PHE A 416 15.21 1.25 21.04
N LEU A 417 16.24 1.14 21.87
CA LEU A 417 16.27 0.17 22.99
C LEU A 417 15.26 0.49 24.10
N ASN A 418 14.86 1.75 24.26
CA ASN A 418 13.75 2.08 25.15
C ASN A 418 12.40 1.58 24.63
N THR A 419 12.26 1.48 23.33
CA THR A 419 11.02 0.99 22.69
C THR A 419 11.05 -0.51 22.46
N PHE A 420 12.21 -1.08 22.11
CA PHE A 420 12.44 -2.48 21.79
C PHE A 420 13.51 -3.10 22.72
N PRO A 421 13.31 -3.11 24.05
CA PRO A 421 14.31 -3.68 24.97
C PRO A 421 14.59 -5.17 24.68
N GLU A 422 13.60 -5.90 24.18
CA GLU A 422 13.71 -7.30 23.79
C GLU A 422 14.63 -7.54 22.59
N MET A 423 14.93 -6.50 21.81
CA MET A 423 15.86 -6.56 20.66
C MET A 423 17.29 -6.12 21.00
N GLU A 424 17.60 -5.87 22.28
CA GLU A 424 18.92 -5.36 22.71
C GLU A 424 20.07 -6.25 22.26
N GLU A 425 19.95 -7.57 22.44
CA GLU A 425 20.98 -8.53 22.03
C GLU A 425 21.21 -8.48 20.50
N PHE A 426 20.13 -8.47 19.72
CA PHE A 426 20.19 -8.36 18.27
C PHE A 426 20.84 -7.04 17.83
N TYR A 427 20.38 -5.91 18.37
CA TYR A 427 20.93 -4.59 18.06
C TYR A 427 22.42 -4.52 18.39
N ASN A 428 22.82 -4.97 19.60
CA ASN A 428 24.21 -4.95 20.02
C ASN A 428 25.09 -5.89 19.18
N SER A 429 24.55 -7.03 18.71
CA SER A 429 25.26 -7.92 17.77
C SER A 429 25.53 -7.24 16.43
N CYS A 430 24.57 -6.48 15.92
CA CYS A 430 24.70 -5.69 14.69
C CYS A 430 25.68 -4.50 14.88
N LYS A 431 25.68 -3.89 16.05
CA LYS A 431 26.55 -2.74 16.35
C LYS A 431 28.05 -3.09 16.34
N LYS A 432 28.39 -4.34 16.62
CA LYS A 432 29.78 -4.84 16.50
C LYS A 432 30.33 -4.87 15.07
N LEU A 433 29.46 -4.61 14.06
CA LEU A 433 29.83 -4.59 12.64
C LEU A 433 30.19 -3.18 12.12
N ILE A 434 30.01 -2.15 12.96
CA ILE A 434 30.41 -0.77 12.69
C ILE A 434 31.84 -0.54 13.10
#